data_560435fae5d27f2daa65cbf9ca6e4dc3
#
_entry.id   560435fae5d27f2daa65cbf9ca6e4dc3
#
_cell.length_a   1.000
_cell.length_b   1.000
_cell.length_c   1.000
_cell.angle_alpha   90.00
_cell.angle_beta   90.00
_cell.angle_gamma   90.00
#
_symmetry.space_group_name_H-M   'P 1'
#
loop_
_entity.id
_entity.type
_entity.pdbx_description
1 polymer ?
#
loop_
_entity_poly.entity_id
_entity_poly.type
_entity_poly.pdbx_seq_one_letter_code
_entity_poly.pdbx_strand_id
1 'polypeptide(L)'
;MKKMTVWALAVLMAVPVMADTTSENVSEKKENTQDNSEFMSDERTEEGFITSYLNSAIASGMQQADQQAEKEYGRKVTSYVSAPKFGGYFIGKYAATNQDGKHSGDGFTQRLVRLYVDGTILDDFAYRIQVQTNNASFHMKDFFVEWKKYPEFKVKIGQYKRAFGLENPMNPWDVGVGDYSQLTKKLTGHSDFIGAENTSNGGRDQGIQIQGDLFPAEDGHRFVHYQLMVSNGQGINTADANSQKDITGTIQIQPIKGLFVGAYGWTGNFTATNGVTVNRNRYLLFAKYDANDWSFRTEFAHSTGHKVSDYKVDEYTGEASWTGTGRADGWYATVGIPCTPWLKTWLKYDAYRDNGQWGSNKSIYSVCPVINLHKNLMFQPQINYVHDRNSVSDPNYTEFWLETYVRF
;
A
#
# COMPACT_ATOMS: atom_id res chain seq x y z
N MET A 1 -5.36 -25.46 18.22
CA MET A 1 -4.58 -24.23 18.05
C MET A 1 -3.07 -24.43 17.85
N LYS A 2 -2.45 -25.55 18.26
CA LYS A 2 -1.00 -25.83 18.02
C LYS A 2 -0.65 -26.32 16.61
N LYS A 3 -1.61 -26.72 15.77
CA LYS A 3 -1.35 -27.25 14.41
C LYS A 3 -1.33 -26.20 13.29
N MET A 4 -1.88 -24.99 13.50
CA MET A 4 -1.85 -23.92 12.49
C MET A 4 -0.49 -23.21 12.39
N THR A 5 0.30 -23.19 13.45
CA THR A 5 1.61 -22.52 13.47
C THR A 5 2.69 -23.27 12.68
N VAL A 6 2.53 -24.57 12.50
CA VAL A 6 3.50 -25.41 11.78
C VAL A 6 3.40 -25.23 10.26
N TRP A 7 2.21 -24.94 9.72
CA TRP A 7 2.00 -24.78 8.28
C TRP A 7 2.56 -23.48 7.69
N ALA A 8 2.53 -22.39 8.46
CA ALA A 8 3.14 -21.16 8.01
C ALA A 8 4.68 -21.22 7.95
N LEU A 9 5.30 -22.07 8.79
CA LEU A 9 6.76 -22.26 8.81
C LEU A 9 7.24 -23.22 7.70
N ALA A 10 6.43 -24.19 7.30
CA ALA A 10 6.80 -25.18 6.28
C ALA A 10 6.93 -24.57 4.87
N VAL A 11 6.16 -23.51 4.58
CA VAL A 11 6.25 -22.78 3.29
C VAL A 11 7.54 -21.95 3.19
N LEU A 12 8.13 -21.54 4.32
CA LEU A 12 9.36 -20.77 4.36
C LEU A 12 10.65 -21.64 4.38
N MET A 13 10.54 -22.94 4.69
CA MET A 13 11.70 -23.83 4.80
C MET A 13 11.92 -24.78 3.62
N ALA A 14 11.10 -24.74 2.58
CA ALA A 14 11.28 -25.58 1.39
C ALA A 14 12.09 -24.90 0.28
N VAL A 15 13.16 -24.18 0.67
CA VAL A 15 14.20 -23.78 -0.28
C VAL A 15 15.31 -24.82 -0.20
N PRO A 16 15.49 -25.70 -1.20
CA PRO A 16 16.64 -26.57 -1.21
C PRO A 16 17.90 -25.74 -1.44
N VAL A 17 18.81 -25.79 -0.48
CA VAL A 17 20.21 -25.40 -0.68
C VAL A 17 20.81 -26.36 -1.70
N MET A 18 21.00 -25.90 -2.92
CA MET A 18 21.79 -26.64 -3.90
C MET A 18 23.26 -26.46 -3.57
N ALA A 19 23.87 -27.49 -2.98
CA ALA A 19 25.29 -27.69 -2.97
C ALA A 19 25.69 -28.39 -4.29
N ASP A 20 26.66 -27.80 -4.91
CA ASP A 20 27.52 -28.22 -6.01
C ASP A 20 27.75 -29.74 -6.13
N THR A 21 27.49 -30.29 -7.30
CA THR A 21 28.22 -31.47 -7.77
C THR A 21 28.48 -31.34 -9.25
N THR A 22 29.75 -31.12 -9.56
CA THR A 22 30.38 -31.25 -10.88
C THR A 22 30.40 -32.72 -11.33
N SER A 23 30.25 -32.95 -12.61
CA SER A 23 31.09 -33.64 -13.55
C SER A 23 30.41 -34.59 -14.54
N GLU A 24 30.76 -34.36 -15.80
CA GLU A 24 31.03 -35.32 -16.90
C GLU A 24 29.85 -36.09 -17.55
N ASN A 25 29.59 -35.97 -18.83
CA ASN A 25 30.32 -36.36 -20.03
C ASN A 25 29.57 -36.06 -21.33
N VAL A 26 30.22 -35.42 -22.21
CA VAL A 26 30.38 -35.51 -23.65
C VAL A 26 29.62 -36.61 -24.41
N SER A 27 28.87 -36.24 -25.45
CA SER A 27 29.09 -36.78 -26.80
C SER A 27 28.42 -35.93 -27.89
N GLU A 28 29.23 -35.60 -28.87
CA GLU A 28 28.90 -34.91 -30.12
C GLU A 28 27.91 -35.66 -31.01
N LYS A 29 27.08 -34.95 -31.76
CA LYS A 29 26.88 -35.22 -33.19
C LYS A 29 26.47 -33.94 -33.93
N LYS A 30 27.29 -33.65 -34.93
CA LYS A 30 27.12 -32.66 -35.98
C LYS A 30 26.08 -33.13 -37.01
N GLU A 31 25.39 -32.15 -37.57
CA GLU A 31 25.26 -31.78 -39.00
C GLU A 31 23.92 -31.08 -39.22
N ASN A 32 23.86 -29.93 -39.69
CA ASN A 32 24.14 -29.23 -40.94
C ASN A 32 22.85 -28.62 -41.57
N THR A 33 23.02 -27.38 -41.97
CA THR A 33 22.45 -26.59 -43.04
C THR A 33 21.13 -25.77 -42.82
N GLN A 34 21.42 -24.46 -42.82
CA GLN A 34 20.77 -23.35 -43.56
C GLN A 34 19.22 -23.32 -43.65
N ASP A 35 18.59 -22.32 -43.05
CA ASP A 35 18.10 -21.21 -43.87
C ASP A 35 17.70 -20.00 -42.96
N ASN A 36 17.71 -18.85 -43.58
CA ASN A 36 17.58 -17.52 -43.02
C ASN A 36 16.12 -17.18 -42.61
N SER A 37 16.06 -16.17 -41.74
CA SER A 37 14.90 -15.31 -41.45
C SER A 37 13.83 -15.93 -40.57
N GLU A 38 14.00 -15.59 -39.30
CA GLU A 38 13.00 -14.86 -38.51
C GLU A 38 13.60 -14.64 -37.12
N PHE A 39 14.13 -13.45 -36.92
CA PHE A 39 14.49 -12.95 -35.61
C PHE A 39 13.20 -12.60 -34.88
N MET A 40 12.47 -13.61 -34.43
CA MET A 40 11.43 -13.45 -33.41
C MET A 40 12.07 -13.71 -32.06
N SER A 41 12.32 -12.64 -31.36
CA SER A 41 12.73 -12.56 -29.99
C SER A 41 11.88 -13.48 -29.09
N ASP A 42 12.44 -14.63 -28.72
CA ASP A 42 11.96 -15.42 -27.58
C ASP A 42 12.44 -14.72 -26.29
N GLU A 43 11.84 -13.58 -25.99
CA GLU A 43 12.01 -12.90 -24.71
C GLU A 43 11.23 -13.66 -23.60
N ARG A 44 11.66 -14.86 -23.32
CA ARG A 44 11.50 -15.42 -21.97
C ARG A 44 12.57 -14.78 -21.10
N THR A 45 12.21 -13.62 -20.56
CA THR A 45 13.05 -12.95 -19.57
C THR A 45 13.30 -13.90 -18.39
N GLU A 46 14.51 -13.88 -17.83
CA GLU A 46 14.86 -14.63 -16.61
C GLU A 46 13.84 -14.43 -15.47
N GLU A 47 13.17 -13.28 -15.42
CA GLU A 47 12.07 -12.96 -14.51
C GLU A 47 10.85 -13.87 -14.69
N GLY A 48 10.45 -14.15 -15.91
CA GLY A 48 9.36 -15.10 -16.20
C GLY A 48 9.75 -16.52 -15.81
N PHE A 49 11.02 -16.87 -15.93
CA PHE A 49 11.56 -18.17 -15.56
C PHE A 49 11.57 -18.37 -14.04
N ILE A 50 12.09 -17.41 -13.26
CA ILE A 50 12.14 -17.49 -11.79
C ILE A 50 10.72 -17.55 -11.22
N THR A 51 9.82 -16.69 -11.69
CA THR A 51 8.42 -16.69 -11.24
C THR A 51 7.70 -17.98 -11.62
N SER A 52 7.91 -18.47 -12.81
CA SER A 52 7.35 -19.76 -13.28
C SER A 52 7.92 -20.93 -12.48
N TYR A 53 9.24 -20.94 -12.22
CA TYR A 53 9.88 -21.99 -11.43
C TYR A 53 9.38 -22.00 -9.98
N LEU A 54 9.29 -20.85 -9.31
CA LEU A 54 8.75 -20.74 -7.96
C LEU A 54 7.29 -21.19 -7.90
N ASN A 55 6.46 -20.77 -8.85
CA ASN A 55 5.07 -21.20 -8.92
C ASN A 55 4.93 -22.71 -9.14
N SER A 56 5.78 -23.30 -9.98
CA SER A 56 5.78 -24.75 -10.23
C SER A 56 6.29 -25.54 -9.01
N ALA A 57 7.33 -25.08 -8.35
CA ALA A 57 7.87 -25.72 -7.15
C ALA A 57 6.86 -25.72 -5.98
N ILE A 58 6.12 -24.62 -5.80
CA ILE A 58 5.08 -24.54 -4.77
C ILE A 58 3.89 -25.41 -5.13
N ALA A 59 3.43 -25.41 -6.38
CA ALA A 59 2.36 -26.28 -6.84
C ALA A 59 2.72 -27.76 -6.61
N SER A 60 3.95 -28.14 -6.89
CA SER A 60 4.46 -29.51 -6.64
C SER A 60 4.48 -29.85 -5.14
N GLY A 61 4.94 -28.92 -4.29
CA GLY A 61 4.94 -29.11 -2.85
C GLY A 61 3.53 -29.24 -2.27
N MET A 62 2.57 -28.50 -2.79
CA MET A 62 1.16 -28.60 -2.40
C MET A 62 0.55 -29.94 -2.82
N GLN A 63 0.82 -30.41 -4.04
CA GLN A 63 0.36 -31.74 -4.48
C GLN A 63 0.92 -32.87 -3.62
N GLN A 64 2.19 -32.79 -3.21
CA GLN A 64 2.80 -33.77 -2.31
C GLN A 64 2.14 -33.74 -0.92
N ALA A 65 1.82 -32.55 -0.39
CA ALA A 65 1.13 -32.39 0.88
C ALA A 65 -0.30 -32.95 0.83
N ASP A 66 -1.02 -32.73 -0.27
CA ASP A 66 -2.35 -33.29 -0.50
C ASP A 66 -2.34 -34.82 -0.58
N GLN A 67 -1.37 -35.39 -1.30
CA GLN A 67 -1.19 -36.85 -1.38
C GLN A 67 -0.85 -37.46 -0.02
N GLN A 68 -0.03 -36.77 0.78
CA GLN A 68 0.29 -37.22 2.13
C GLN A 68 -0.91 -37.14 3.06
N ALA A 69 -1.71 -36.08 2.97
CA ALA A 69 -2.95 -35.93 3.73
C ALA A 69 -4.00 -37.00 3.33
N GLU A 70 -4.13 -37.30 2.04
CA GLU A 70 -5.01 -38.40 1.56
C GLU A 70 -4.58 -39.74 2.13
N LYS A 71 -3.28 -40.01 2.17
CA LYS A 71 -2.70 -41.24 2.69
C LYS A 71 -2.88 -41.36 4.22
N GLU A 72 -2.77 -40.25 4.93
CA GLU A 72 -2.86 -40.20 6.40
C GLU A 72 -4.32 -40.24 6.89
N TYR A 73 -5.25 -39.57 6.19
CA TYR A 73 -6.64 -39.40 6.64
C TYR A 73 -7.66 -40.24 5.84
N GLY A 74 -7.22 -41.02 4.85
CA GLY A 74 -8.10 -41.89 4.05
C GLY A 74 -9.20 -41.14 3.28
N ARG A 75 -9.03 -39.85 3.05
CA ARG A 75 -9.96 -39.00 2.29
C ARG A 75 -9.25 -38.46 1.05
N LYS A 76 -9.97 -38.47 -0.07
CA LYS A 76 -9.54 -37.78 -1.27
C LYS A 76 -9.62 -36.28 -1.00
N VAL A 77 -8.50 -35.66 -0.61
CA VAL A 77 -8.39 -34.20 -0.45
C VAL A 77 -8.13 -33.66 -1.84
N THR A 78 -9.17 -33.21 -2.51
CA THR A 78 -9.02 -32.38 -3.71
C THR A 78 -8.48 -31.03 -3.26
N SER A 79 -7.28 -30.65 -3.75
CA SER A 79 -6.72 -29.32 -3.50
C SER A 79 -7.55 -28.30 -4.26
N TYR A 80 -8.31 -27.51 -3.53
CA TYR A 80 -9.05 -26.36 -4.06
C TYR A 80 -8.25 -25.04 -3.94
N VAL A 81 -6.94 -25.13 -3.76
CA VAL A 81 -6.06 -23.96 -3.63
C VAL A 81 -5.43 -23.67 -4.98
N SER A 82 -5.61 -22.47 -5.53
CA SER A 82 -4.90 -22.06 -6.73
C SER A 82 -3.40 -21.99 -6.48
N ALA A 83 -2.60 -22.22 -7.51
CA ALA A 83 -1.17 -21.98 -7.46
C ALA A 83 -0.92 -20.54 -7.00
N PRO A 84 -0.13 -20.30 -5.94
CA PRO A 84 0.17 -18.96 -5.45
C PRO A 84 0.88 -18.14 -6.52
N LYS A 85 0.48 -16.89 -6.66
CA LYS A 85 1.15 -15.93 -7.56
C LYS A 85 2.12 -15.08 -6.76
N PHE A 86 3.40 -15.19 -7.09
CA PHE A 86 4.44 -14.32 -6.55
C PHE A 86 4.54 -13.06 -7.38
N GLY A 87 4.77 -11.96 -6.71
CA GLY A 87 5.04 -10.70 -7.34
C GLY A 87 5.75 -9.75 -6.37
N GLY A 88 6.29 -8.71 -6.92
CA GLY A 88 6.98 -7.72 -6.12
C GLY A 88 7.32 -6.47 -6.91
N TYR A 89 7.86 -5.49 -6.21
CA TYR A 89 8.41 -4.31 -6.83
C TYR A 89 9.46 -3.63 -5.93
N PHE A 90 10.39 -2.96 -6.59
CA PHE A 90 11.43 -2.15 -6.00
C PHE A 90 11.23 -0.69 -6.38
N ILE A 91 11.49 0.23 -5.45
CA ILE A 91 11.57 1.66 -5.72
C ILE A 91 12.89 2.18 -5.18
N GLY A 92 13.78 2.56 -6.11
CA GLY A 92 14.98 3.33 -5.82
C GLY A 92 14.69 4.82 -5.92
N LYS A 93 15.32 5.64 -5.09
CA LYS A 93 15.11 7.09 -5.05
C LYS A 93 16.43 7.82 -4.90
N TYR A 94 16.64 8.84 -5.72
CA TYR A 94 17.56 9.95 -5.45
C TYR A 94 16.75 11.14 -4.99
N ALA A 95 17.18 11.83 -3.96
CA ALA A 95 16.58 13.07 -3.48
C ALA A 95 17.66 14.13 -3.27
N ALA A 96 17.29 15.39 -3.51
CA ALA A 96 18.10 16.56 -3.20
C ALA A 96 17.19 17.74 -2.83
N THR A 97 17.65 18.63 -1.96
CA THR A 97 16.92 19.81 -1.55
C THR A 97 17.85 21.02 -1.44
N ASN A 98 17.30 22.21 -1.69
CA ASN A 98 18.00 23.45 -1.40
C ASN A 98 17.59 24.06 -0.04
N GLN A 99 16.84 23.33 0.79
CA GLN A 99 16.47 23.78 2.12
C GLN A 99 17.70 23.89 3.02
N ASP A 100 17.89 25.06 3.64
CA ASP A 100 19.03 25.32 4.51
C ASP A 100 19.15 24.30 5.65
N GLY A 101 20.36 23.78 5.85
CA GLY A 101 20.65 22.80 6.91
C GLY A 101 20.07 21.40 6.69
N LYS A 102 19.50 21.08 5.51
CA LYS A 102 18.88 19.77 5.20
C LYS A 102 19.62 18.95 4.16
N HIS A 103 20.79 19.39 3.70
CA HIS A 103 21.58 18.67 2.67
C HIS A 103 22.10 17.28 3.10
N SER A 104 22.10 16.97 4.39
CA SER A 104 22.46 15.63 4.89
C SER A 104 21.50 14.52 4.43
N GLY A 105 20.33 14.89 3.89
CA GLY A 105 19.35 13.97 3.32
C GLY A 105 19.47 13.78 1.82
N ASP A 106 20.40 14.49 1.15
CA ASP A 106 20.62 14.37 -0.28
C ASP A 106 21.33 13.05 -0.60
N GLY A 107 20.85 12.35 -1.61
CA GLY A 107 21.50 11.12 -2.04
C GLY A 107 20.55 10.02 -2.49
N PHE A 108 21.15 8.83 -2.68
CA PHE A 108 20.45 7.62 -3.11
C PHE A 108 19.91 6.84 -1.91
N THR A 109 18.67 6.40 -2.02
CA THR A 109 18.02 5.58 -1.01
C THR A 109 17.22 4.45 -1.65
N GLN A 110 17.16 3.32 -0.98
CA GLN A 110 16.20 2.26 -1.25
C GLN A 110 14.89 2.65 -0.57
N ARG A 111 13.94 3.25 -1.32
CA ARG A 111 12.68 3.69 -0.74
C ARG A 111 11.86 2.52 -0.20
N LEU A 112 11.70 1.46 -0.98
CA LEU A 112 11.10 0.21 -0.54
C LEU A 112 11.35 -0.93 -1.53
N VAL A 113 11.32 -2.15 -0.99
CA VAL A 113 11.11 -3.40 -1.73
C VAL A 113 9.87 -4.07 -1.15
N ARG A 114 8.94 -4.47 -1.98
CA ARG A 114 7.77 -5.27 -1.60
C ARG A 114 7.77 -6.60 -2.31
N LEU A 115 7.43 -7.64 -1.54
CA LEU A 115 7.17 -8.97 -2.05
C LEU A 115 5.77 -9.37 -1.58
N TYR A 116 5.01 -10.05 -2.42
CA TYR A 116 3.69 -10.54 -2.06
C TYR A 116 3.38 -11.87 -2.71
N VAL A 117 2.50 -12.58 -2.04
CA VAL A 117 1.92 -13.85 -2.50
C VAL A 117 0.41 -13.68 -2.50
N ASP A 118 -0.20 -13.90 -3.65
CA ASP A 118 -1.65 -13.87 -3.84
C ASP A 118 -2.16 -15.24 -4.26
N GLY A 119 -3.36 -15.59 -3.84
CA GLY A 119 -4.00 -16.83 -4.30
C GLY A 119 -5.49 -16.87 -3.96
N THR A 120 -6.11 -17.99 -4.34
CA THR A 120 -7.52 -18.28 -4.01
C THR A 120 -7.64 -19.64 -3.39
N ILE A 121 -8.60 -19.79 -2.48
CA ILE A 121 -9.01 -21.03 -1.84
C ILE A 121 -10.50 -21.20 -2.15
N LEU A 122 -10.90 -22.38 -2.64
CA LEU A 122 -12.30 -22.68 -3.01
C LEU A 122 -12.91 -21.63 -3.96
N ASP A 123 -12.12 -21.02 -4.84
CA ASP A 123 -12.49 -19.98 -5.80
C ASP A 123 -13.10 -18.71 -5.19
N ASP A 124 -13.84 -18.83 -4.10
CA ASP A 124 -14.54 -17.75 -3.42
C ASP A 124 -13.67 -16.98 -2.41
N PHE A 125 -12.57 -17.56 -1.93
CA PHE A 125 -11.70 -16.95 -0.92
C PHE A 125 -10.38 -16.50 -1.53
N ALA A 126 -10.14 -15.20 -1.58
CA ALA A 126 -8.83 -14.64 -1.93
C ALA A 126 -7.98 -14.46 -0.68
N TYR A 127 -6.68 -14.65 -0.79
CA TYR A 127 -5.73 -14.32 0.26
C TYR A 127 -4.56 -13.53 -0.29
N ARG A 128 -3.94 -12.74 0.58
CA ARG A 128 -2.68 -12.05 0.32
C ARG A 128 -1.78 -12.12 1.54
N ILE A 129 -0.50 -12.36 1.29
CA ILE A 129 0.59 -12.15 2.23
C ILE A 129 1.53 -11.15 1.58
N GLN A 130 1.85 -10.05 2.25
CA GLN A 130 2.74 -9.03 1.73
C GLN A 130 3.74 -8.59 2.78
N VAL A 131 4.99 -8.51 2.39
CA VAL A 131 6.10 -8.03 3.20
C VAL A 131 6.77 -6.85 2.53
N GLN A 132 7.42 -6.01 3.31
CA GLN A 132 8.19 -4.88 2.83
C GLN A 132 9.49 -4.75 3.59
N THR A 133 10.56 -4.47 2.87
CA THR A 133 11.82 -4.02 3.46
C THR A 133 12.16 -2.62 2.95
N ASN A 134 12.76 -1.83 3.81
CA ASN A 134 13.40 -0.55 3.49
C ASN A 134 14.65 -0.46 4.37
N ASN A 135 15.81 -0.26 3.75
CA ASN A 135 17.10 -0.32 4.42
C ASN A 135 17.30 -1.64 5.18
N ALA A 136 17.35 -1.63 6.51
CA ALA A 136 17.60 -2.82 7.33
C ALA A 136 16.34 -3.42 7.98
N SER A 137 15.18 -2.84 7.77
CA SER A 137 13.94 -3.25 8.45
C SER A 137 13.05 -4.10 7.56
N PHE A 138 12.56 -5.21 8.11
CA PHE A 138 11.59 -6.09 7.47
C PHE A 138 10.24 -6.02 8.19
N HIS A 139 9.17 -5.74 7.44
CA HIS A 139 7.84 -5.53 8.01
C HIS A 139 6.79 -6.37 7.30
N MET A 140 5.97 -7.07 8.06
CA MET A 140 4.72 -7.62 7.56
C MET A 140 3.78 -6.46 7.21
N LYS A 141 3.22 -6.46 5.98
CA LYS A 141 2.28 -5.42 5.53
C LYS A 141 0.85 -5.94 5.48
N ASP A 142 0.51 -6.76 4.52
CA ASP A 142 -0.82 -7.31 4.39
C ASP A 142 -0.80 -8.80 4.70
N PHE A 143 -1.79 -9.22 5.47
CA PHE A 143 -2.07 -10.63 5.75
C PHE A 143 -3.58 -10.75 5.95
N PHE A 144 -4.29 -11.19 4.93
CA PHE A 144 -5.75 -11.29 4.99
C PHE A 144 -6.30 -12.43 4.14
N VAL A 145 -7.53 -12.80 4.48
CA VAL A 145 -8.41 -13.63 3.66
C VAL A 145 -9.68 -12.83 3.37
N GLU A 146 -10.17 -12.88 2.14
CA GLU A 146 -11.37 -12.21 1.68
C GLU A 146 -12.32 -13.22 1.02
N TRP A 147 -13.51 -13.37 1.57
CA TRP A 147 -14.61 -14.04 0.90
C TRP A 147 -15.26 -13.07 -0.10
N LYS A 148 -15.29 -13.45 -1.38
CA LYS A 148 -15.65 -12.57 -2.50
C LYS A 148 -16.66 -13.18 -3.47
N LYS A 149 -17.47 -14.11 -3.01
CA LYS A 149 -18.43 -14.84 -3.85
C LYS A 149 -19.40 -13.91 -4.59
N TYR A 150 -19.89 -12.90 -3.92
CA TYR A 150 -20.88 -11.96 -4.47
C TYR A 150 -20.25 -10.58 -4.62
N PRO A 151 -20.38 -9.93 -5.80
CA PRO A 151 -19.91 -8.54 -5.97
C PRO A 151 -20.54 -7.58 -4.97
N GLU A 152 -21.80 -7.80 -4.62
CA GLU A 152 -22.59 -6.96 -3.75
C GLU A 152 -22.20 -7.08 -2.26
N PHE A 153 -21.60 -8.20 -1.86
CA PHE A 153 -21.23 -8.46 -0.47
C PHE A 153 -19.98 -9.33 -0.37
N LYS A 154 -18.93 -8.77 0.17
CA LYS A 154 -17.63 -9.41 0.40
C LYS A 154 -17.22 -9.20 1.85
N VAL A 155 -16.52 -10.16 2.44
CA VAL A 155 -16.02 -10.07 3.81
C VAL A 155 -14.52 -10.30 3.81
N LYS A 156 -13.76 -9.39 4.43
CA LYS A 156 -12.31 -9.46 4.57
C LYS A 156 -11.92 -9.47 6.03
N ILE A 157 -11.00 -10.35 6.42
CA ILE A 157 -10.47 -10.44 7.78
C ILE A 157 -8.94 -10.54 7.75
N GLY A 158 -8.30 -9.88 8.68
CA GLY A 158 -6.84 -9.89 8.86
C GLY A 158 -6.25 -8.49 9.01
N GLN A 159 -5.02 -8.30 8.52
CA GLN A 159 -4.32 -7.03 8.50
C GLN A 159 -4.25 -6.50 7.07
N TYR A 160 -4.78 -5.31 6.85
CA TYR A 160 -4.81 -4.64 5.54
C TYR A 160 -5.07 -3.13 5.71
N LYS A 161 -5.02 -2.39 4.60
CA LYS A 161 -5.27 -0.94 4.60
C LYS A 161 -6.70 -0.61 4.98
N ARG A 162 -6.87 0.37 5.88
CA ARG A 162 -8.19 0.82 6.37
C ARG A 162 -9.05 1.37 5.23
N ALA A 163 -10.35 1.24 5.38
CA ALA A 163 -11.37 1.83 4.51
C ALA A 163 -11.48 3.35 4.76
N PHE A 164 -10.37 4.09 4.62
CA PHE A 164 -10.31 5.54 4.81
C PHE A 164 -9.26 6.16 3.90
N GLY A 165 -9.69 7.07 3.01
CA GLY A 165 -8.88 7.76 2.01
C GLY A 165 -8.79 7.04 0.66
N LEU A 166 -8.82 7.81 -0.40
CA LEU A 166 -8.73 7.33 -1.79
C LEU A 166 -7.31 6.89 -2.15
N GLU A 167 -6.28 7.66 -1.75
CA GLU A 167 -4.88 7.30 -1.97
C GLU A 167 -4.42 6.15 -1.06
N ASN A 168 -5.02 5.97 0.12
CA ASN A 168 -4.56 4.97 1.07
C ASN A 168 -4.46 3.56 0.47
N PRO A 169 -5.47 3.00 -0.23
CA PRO A 169 -5.39 1.66 -0.81
C PRO A 169 -4.44 1.56 -2.01
N MET A 170 -4.04 2.68 -2.63
CA MET A 170 -3.16 2.65 -3.81
C MET A 170 -1.77 2.10 -3.46
N ASN A 171 -1.16 1.40 -4.41
CA ASN A 171 0.25 1.09 -4.30
C ASN A 171 1.06 2.34 -4.65
N PRO A 172 2.27 2.51 -4.09
CA PRO A 172 3.17 3.59 -4.48
C PRO A 172 3.42 3.67 -5.99
N TRP A 173 3.37 2.53 -6.69
CA TRP A 173 3.44 2.46 -8.16
C TRP A 173 2.33 3.27 -8.86
N ASP A 174 1.12 3.29 -8.28
CA ASP A 174 -0.09 3.79 -8.95
C ASP A 174 -0.45 5.23 -8.54
N VAL A 175 0.31 5.84 -7.63
CA VAL A 175 0.03 7.19 -7.12
C VAL A 175 0.22 8.26 -8.19
N GLY A 176 1.18 8.08 -9.10
CA GLY A 176 1.45 8.98 -10.22
C GLY A 176 2.38 10.15 -9.90
N VAL A 177 2.45 10.61 -8.67
CA VAL A 177 3.51 11.47 -8.10
C VAL A 177 4.30 10.65 -7.11
N GLY A 178 5.60 10.93 -6.96
CA GLY A 178 6.54 10.07 -6.24
C GLY A 178 6.14 9.69 -4.81
N ASP A 179 5.18 10.38 -4.17
CA ASP A 179 4.72 9.99 -2.84
C ASP A 179 3.26 10.38 -2.58
N TYR A 180 2.66 9.74 -1.56
CA TYR A 180 1.33 10.09 -1.07
C TYR A 180 1.23 11.56 -0.65
N SER A 181 0.01 12.09 -0.68
CA SER A 181 -0.30 13.42 -0.15
C SER A 181 0.00 13.51 1.36
N GLN A 182 0.20 14.74 1.84
CA GLN A 182 0.33 15.01 3.27
C GLN A 182 -0.92 14.54 4.03
N LEU A 183 -2.11 14.74 3.45
CA LEU A 183 -3.37 14.21 3.97
C LEU A 183 -3.27 12.69 4.20
N THR A 184 -2.89 11.95 3.18
CA THR A 184 -2.76 10.49 3.27
C THR A 184 -1.71 10.08 4.30
N LYS A 185 -0.55 10.74 4.30
CA LYS A 185 0.52 10.45 5.28
C LYS A 185 0.11 10.74 6.71
N LYS A 186 -0.64 11.82 6.95
CA LYS A 186 -0.89 12.34 8.31
C LYS A 186 -2.25 11.97 8.88
N LEU A 187 -3.25 11.69 8.03
CA LEU A 187 -4.64 11.51 8.46
C LEU A 187 -5.26 10.15 8.10
N THR A 188 -4.55 9.26 7.39
CA THR A 188 -5.08 7.94 7.05
C THR A 188 -4.38 6.78 7.78
N GLY A 189 -3.56 7.09 8.79
CA GLY A 189 -2.86 6.09 9.61
C GLY A 189 -1.53 5.62 9.03
N HIS A 190 -0.88 6.38 8.14
CA HIS A 190 0.48 6.07 7.67
C HIS A 190 1.54 6.49 8.70
N SER A 191 1.67 7.79 8.95
CA SER A 191 2.46 8.39 10.02
C SER A 191 1.54 9.35 10.71
N ASP A 192 0.57 8.80 11.43
CA ASP A 192 -0.56 9.54 11.94
C ASP A 192 -0.11 10.65 12.89
N PHE A 193 -0.54 11.86 12.62
CA PHE A 193 -0.20 13.02 13.41
C PHE A 193 -1.00 13.06 14.72
N ILE A 194 -2.26 12.61 14.68
CA ILE A 194 -3.17 12.60 15.83
C ILE A 194 -3.40 11.16 16.26
N GLY A 195 -2.89 10.80 17.40
CA GLY A 195 -3.08 9.49 18.03
C GLY A 195 -1.82 8.63 18.01
N ALA A 196 -1.43 8.05 16.89
CA ALA A 196 -0.28 7.15 16.80
C ALA A 196 1.00 7.91 16.44
N GLU A 197 1.65 8.52 17.39
CA GLU A 197 2.93 9.18 17.16
C GLU A 197 4.01 8.18 16.74
N ASN A 198 4.74 8.52 15.67
CA ASN A 198 5.94 7.80 15.19
C ASN A 198 5.75 6.36 14.72
N THR A 199 4.53 5.88 14.56
CA THR A 199 4.32 4.54 14.00
C THR A 199 4.03 4.66 12.49
N SER A 200 4.96 4.16 11.67
CA SER A 200 4.76 4.03 10.23
C SER A 200 3.78 2.89 9.94
N ASN A 201 2.50 3.12 10.18
CA ASN A 201 1.45 2.12 10.08
C ASN A 201 1.09 1.79 8.62
N GLY A 202 1.54 2.61 7.67
CA GLY A 202 1.26 2.44 6.25
C GLY A 202 -0.22 2.34 5.93
N GLY A 203 -1.08 3.03 6.71
CA GLY A 203 -2.53 3.05 6.56
C GLY A 203 -3.25 1.76 6.91
N ARG A 204 -2.61 0.85 7.65
CA ARG A 204 -3.11 -0.51 7.95
C ARG A 204 -3.61 -0.68 9.38
N ASP A 205 -4.46 -1.67 9.56
CA ASP A 205 -4.89 -2.17 10.86
C ASP A 205 -5.34 -3.62 10.77
N GLN A 206 -5.55 -4.25 11.93
CA GLN A 206 -6.11 -5.58 12.05
C GLN A 206 -7.61 -5.49 12.34
N GLY A 207 -8.42 -6.19 11.54
CA GLY A 207 -9.87 -6.10 11.71
C GLY A 207 -10.65 -6.95 10.71
N ILE A 208 -11.96 -6.66 10.67
CA ILE A 208 -12.92 -7.24 9.75
C ILE A 208 -13.57 -6.12 8.94
N GLN A 209 -13.79 -6.36 7.65
CA GLN A 209 -14.43 -5.43 6.73
C GLN A 209 -15.49 -6.12 5.91
N ILE A 210 -16.62 -5.47 5.77
CA ILE A 210 -17.62 -5.77 4.74
C ILE A 210 -17.51 -4.73 3.63
N GLN A 211 -17.71 -5.16 2.39
CA GLN A 211 -17.68 -4.27 1.23
C GLN A 211 -18.50 -4.83 0.07
N GLY A 212 -18.91 -3.99 -0.84
CA GLY A 212 -19.65 -4.43 -2.01
C GLY A 212 -19.87 -3.33 -3.04
N ASP A 213 -20.31 -3.78 -4.21
CA ASP A 213 -20.59 -2.97 -5.39
C ASP A 213 -22.02 -3.20 -5.82
N LEU A 214 -22.86 -2.15 -5.72
CA LEU A 214 -24.31 -2.23 -5.91
C LEU A 214 -24.75 -1.54 -7.21
N PHE A 215 -25.92 -1.95 -7.70
CA PHE A 215 -26.62 -1.33 -8.83
C PHE A 215 -25.76 -1.33 -10.11
N PRO A 216 -25.71 -2.46 -10.85
CA PRO A 216 -24.99 -2.53 -12.11
C PRO A 216 -25.66 -1.67 -13.18
N ALA A 217 -24.87 -0.88 -13.92
CA ALA A 217 -25.28 -0.14 -15.08
C ALA A 217 -25.13 -1.00 -16.35
N GLU A 218 -25.75 -0.57 -17.46
CA GLU A 218 -25.70 -1.27 -18.75
C GLU A 218 -24.28 -1.35 -19.33
N ASP A 219 -23.43 -0.35 -19.09
CA ASP A 219 -22.03 -0.30 -19.54
C ASP A 219 -21.07 -1.08 -18.61
N GLY A 220 -21.62 -1.81 -17.62
CA GLY A 220 -20.91 -2.69 -16.71
C GLY A 220 -20.29 -2.02 -15.50
N HIS A 221 -20.40 -0.68 -15.32
CA HIS A 221 -19.98 -0.08 -14.06
C HIS A 221 -21.01 -0.31 -12.93
N ARG A 222 -20.63 -0.07 -11.68
CA ARG A 222 -21.50 -0.13 -10.50
C ARG A 222 -21.72 1.27 -9.97
N PHE A 223 -22.98 1.63 -9.70
CA PHE A 223 -23.31 2.98 -9.23
C PHE A 223 -22.85 3.28 -7.82
N VAL A 224 -22.82 2.28 -6.94
CA VAL A 224 -22.47 2.47 -5.53
C VAL A 224 -21.44 1.45 -5.10
N HIS A 225 -20.38 1.93 -4.45
CA HIS A 225 -19.43 1.12 -3.71
C HIS A 225 -19.46 1.50 -2.24
N TYR A 226 -19.45 0.50 -1.35
CA TYR A 226 -19.41 0.73 0.10
C TYR A 226 -18.35 -0.14 0.77
N GLN A 227 -17.79 0.36 1.87
CA GLN A 227 -16.93 -0.39 2.77
C GLN A 227 -17.23 0.02 4.21
N LEU A 228 -17.19 -0.94 5.13
CA LEU A 228 -17.25 -0.73 6.56
C LEU A 228 -16.29 -1.67 7.25
N MET A 229 -15.33 -1.13 8.00
CA MET A 229 -14.30 -1.88 8.71
C MET A 229 -14.39 -1.60 10.21
N VAL A 230 -14.32 -2.66 11.00
CA VAL A 230 -14.10 -2.61 12.44
C VAL A 230 -12.70 -3.13 12.70
N SER A 231 -11.86 -2.36 13.41
CA SER A 231 -10.45 -2.68 13.63
C SER A 231 -9.99 -2.33 15.04
N ASN A 232 -8.78 -2.80 15.41
CA ASN A 232 -8.23 -2.58 16.75
C ASN A 232 -7.84 -1.11 17.03
N GLY A 233 -7.64 -0.27 16.01
CA GLY A 233 -7.25 1.12 16.19
C GLY A 233 -5.78 1.34 16.52
N GLN A 234 -4.99 0.29 16.74
CA GLN A 234 -3.58 0.37 17.16
C GLN A 234 -2.59 0.38 16.01
N GLY A 235 -3.04 0.06 14.79
CA GLY A 235 -2.22 0.07 13.59
C GLY A 235 -1.56 -1.28 13.26
N ILE A 236 -0.57 -1.21 12.37
CA ILE A 236 0.08 -2.40 11.80
C ILE A 236 0.91 -3.16 12.83
N ASN A 237 0.82 -4.50 12.82
CA ASN A 237 1.63 -5.41 13.64
C ASN A 237 1.56 -5.12 15.16
N THR A 238 0.51 -4.43 15.61
CA THR A 238 0.35 -4.02 17.01
C THR A 238 -0.84 -4.76 17.61
N ALA A 239 -0.64 -5.34 18.78
CA ALA A 239 -1.73 -5.94 19.52
C ALA A 239 -2.72 -4.87 20.00
N ASP A 240 -3.95 -5.27 20.27
CA ASP A 240 -4.95 -4.39 20.83
C ASP A 240 -4.51 -3.93 22.25
N ALA A 241 -4.45 -2.61 22.45
CA ALA A 241 -4.03 -2.01 23.74
C ALA A 241 -5.22 -1.56 24.59
N ASN A 242 -6.43 -1.60 24.04
CA ASN A 242 -7.66 -1.25 24.73
C ASN A 242 -8.83 -2.11 24.23
N SER A 243 -9.97 -2.09 24.91
CA SER A 243 -11.16 -2.86 24.46
C SER A 243 -12.00 -2.12 23.42
N GLN A 244 -11.65 -0.90 23.06
CA GLN A 244 -12.38 -0.09 22.09
C GLN A 244 -11.94 -0.44 20.67
N LYS A 245 -12.85 -0.25 19.71
CA LYS A 245 -12.58 -0.54 18.30
C LYS A 245 -12.78 0.72 17.47
N ASP A 246 -11.92 0.84 16.46
CA ASP A 246 -12.08 1.85 15.43
C ASP A 246 -13.09 1.39 14.38
N ILE A 247 -13.92 2.31 13.94
CA ILE A 247 -14.87 2.12 12.84
C ILE A 247 -14.46 3.05 11.72
N THR A 248 -14.18 2.48 10.54
CA THR A 248 -13.91 3.24 9.32
C THR A 248 -14.85 2.77 8.22
N GLY A 249 -15.28 3.69 7.37
CA GLY A 249 -16.16 3.33 6.27
C GLY A 249 -16.21 4.37 5.17
N THR A 250 -16.76 3.97 4.02
CA THR A 250 -16.97 4.82 2.86
C THR A 250 -18.24 4.46 2.12
N ILE A 251 -18.82 5.48 1.51
CA ILE A 251 -19.81 5.36 0.43
C ILE A 251 -19.27 6.15 -0.74
N GLN A 252 -19.19 5.50 -1.90
CA GLN A 252 -18.74 6.07 -3.17
C GLN A 252 -19.85 5.91 -4.20
N ILE A 253 -20.10 6.95 -4.97
CA ILE A 253 -21.07 6.96 -6.07
C ILE A 253 -20.31 7.14 -7.36
N GLN A 254 -20.62 6.31 -8.35
CA GLN A 254 -20.10 6.39 -9.71
C GLN A 254 -21.24 6.73 -10.68
N PRO A 255 -21.59 8.03 -10.83
CA PRO A 255 -22.73 8.42 -11.66
C PRO A 255 -22.53 8.16 -13.15
N ILE A 256 -21.30 8.21 -13.61
CA ILE A 256 -20.85 7.80 -14.96
C ILE A 256 -19.53 7.03 -14.82
N LYS A 257 -19.27 6.17 -15.78
CA LYS A 257 -18.05 5.36 -15.80
C LYS A 257 -16.79 6.23 -15.67
N GLY A 258 -15.95 5.92 -14.70
CA GLY A 258 -14.71 6.63 -14.40
C GLY A 258 -14.83 7.82 -13.45
N LEU A 259 -16.02 8.37 -13.16
CA LEU A 259 -16.22 9.44 -12.20
C LEU A 259 -16.72 8.89 -10.88
N PHE A 260 -15.95 9.03 -9.82
CA PHE A 260 -16.32 8.66 -8.46
C PHE A 260 -16.35 9.89 -7.56
N VAL A 261 -17.41 10.01 -6.77
CA VAL A 261 -17.54 10.98 -5.70
C VAL A 261 -17.98 10.27 -4.43
N GLY A 262 -17.57 10.74 -3.26
CA GLY A 262 -17.98 10.08 -2.04
C GLY A 262 -17.37 10.67 -0.79
N ALA A 263 -17.62 9.96 0.31
CA ALA A 263 -17.15 10.34 1.63
C ALA A 263 -16.60 9.11 2.38
N TYR A 264 -15.67 9.40 3.28
CA TYR A 264 -15.17 8.47 4.28
C TYR A 264 -15.44 9.01 5.68
N GLY A 265 -15.67 8.12 6.62
CA GLY A 265 -15.74 8.38 8.04
C GLY A 265 -14.78 7.50 8.82
N TRP A 266 -14.24 8.03 9.90
CA TRP A 266 -13.43 7.27 10.87
C TRP A 266 -13.69 7.79 12.27
N THR A 267 -14.08 6.91 13.17
CA THR A 267 -14.17 7.17 14.61
C THR A 267 -13.45 6.07 15.37
N GLY A 268 -12.71 6.43 16.40
CA GLY A 268 -11.97 5.47 17.21
C GLY A 268 -11.01 6.09 18.21
N ASN A 269 -10.16 5.25 18.77
CA ASN A 269 -9.23 5.63 19.83
C ASN A 269 -7.86 4.97 19.63
N PHE A 270 -6.84 5.65 20.08
CA PHE A 270 -5.49 5.11 20.17
C PHE A 270 -5.02 5.17 21.62
N THR A 271 -4.48 4.06 22.13
CA THR A 271 -3.87 4.01 23.47
C THR A 271 -2.37 3.83 23.32
N ALA A 272 -1.62 4.78 23.85
CA ALA A 272 -0.16 4.75 23.85
C ALA A 272 0.39 3.81 24.93
N THR A 273 1.68 3.49 24.83
CA THR A 273 2.38 2.60 25.80
C THR A 273 2.39 3.14 27.23
N ASN A 274 2.26 4.46 27.40
CA ASN A 274 2.13 5.11 28.71
C ASN A 274 0.69 5.11 29.26
N GLY A 275 -0.26 4.44 28.59
CA GLY A 275 -1.66 4.35 29.00
C GLY A 275 -2.54 5.54 28.59
N VAL A 276 -1.99 6.59 28.00
CA VAL A 276 -2.78 7.73 27.52
C VAL A 276 -3.59 7.32 26.31
N THR A 277 -4.91 7.54 26.38
CA THR A 277 -5.85 7.26 25.29
C THR A 277 -6.30 8.55 24.65
N VAL A 278 -6.22 8.62 23.31
CA VAL A 278 -6.63 9.76 22.49
C VAL A 278 -7.70 9.36 21.51
N ASN A 279 -8.67 10.23 21.31
CA ASN A 279 -9.74 10.02 20.34
C ASN A 279 -9.31 10.45 18.94
N ARG A 280 -9.81 9.76 17.91
CA ARG A 280 -9.68 10.11 16.51
C ARG A 280 -11.04 10.11 15.84
N ASN A 281 -11.50 11.29 15.43
CA ASN A 281 -12.71 11.40 14.64
C ASN A 281 -12.38 12.17 13.36
N ARG A 282 -12.70 11.58 12.20
CA ARG A 282 -12.32 12.10 10.89
C ARG A 282 -13.44 11.94 9.89
N TYR A 283 -13.56 12.89 9.02
CA TYR A 283 -14.29 12.72 7.76
C TYR A 283 -13.41 13.16 6.59
N LEU A 284 -13.71 12.60 5.43
CA LEU A 284 -13.02 12.92 4.20
C LEU A 284 -14.02 12.92 3.05
N LEU A 285 -13.93 13.94 2.21
CA LEU A 285 -14.69 14.05 0.97
C LEU A 285 -13.73 13.91 -0.21
N PHE A 286 -14.16 13.27 -1.28
CA PHE A 286 -13.32 13.08 -2.45
C PHE A 286 -14.07 13.11 -3.77
N ALA A 287 -13.32 13.41 -4.84
CA ALA A 287 -13.72 13.17 -6.21
C ALA A 287 -12.53 12.56 -6.98
N LYS A 288 -12.82 11.61 -7.85
CA LYS A 288 -11.87 10.95 -8.73
C LYS A 288 -12.48 10.78 -10.11
N TYR A 289 -11.70 11.08 -11.14
CA TYR A 289 -12.07 10.83 -12.54
C TYR A 289 -10.91 10.18 -13.30
N ASP A 290 -11.16 9.06 -13.91
CA ASP A 290 -10.22 8.36 -14.80
C ASP A 290 -10.94 7.99 -16.10
N ALA A 291 -10.63 8.68 -17.19
CA ALA A 291 -11.13 8.37 -18.53
C ALA A 291 -10.18 8.89 -19.60
N ASN A 292 -10.09 8.20 -20.73
CA ASN A 292 -9.28 8.60 -21.89
C ASN A 292 -7.84 8.95 -21.52
N ASP A 293 -7.22 8.16 -20.64
CA ASP A 293 -5.88 8.34 -20.08
C ASP A 293 -5.70 9.58 -19.20
N TRP A 294 -6.70 10.45 -19.09
CA TRP A 294 -6.72 11.50 -18.09
C TRP A 294 -7.02 10.93 -16.71
N SER A 295 -6.40 11.52 -15.71
CA SER A 295 -6.71 11.20 -14.32
C SER A 295 -6.83 12.48 -13.51
N PHE A 296 -7.85 12.53 -12.66
CA PHE A 296 -8.03 13.60 -11.68
C PHE A 296 -8.37 12.99 -10.34
N ARG A 297 -7.78 13.49 -9.26
CA ARG A 297 -8.10 13.11 -7.89
C ARG A 297 -8.01 14.31 -6.97
N THR A 298 -8.96 14.42 -6.07
CA THR A 298 -8.93 15.39 -4.99
C THR A 298 -9.55 14.79 -3.74
N GLU A 299 -8.98 15.11 -2.60
CA GLU A 299 -9.49 14.74 -1.28
C GLU A 299 -9.33 15.91 -0.32
N PHE A 300 -10.35 16.13 0.51
CA PHE A 300 -10.30 16.99 1.66
C PHE A 300 -10.61 16.19 2.91
N ALA A 301 -9.79 16.27 3.94
CA ALA A 301 -10.02 15.61 5.22
C ALA A 301 -9.96 16.60 6.38
N HIS A 302 -10.84 16.39 7.35
CA HIS A 302 -10.83 17.02 8.65
C HIS A 302 -10.68 15.98 9.75
N SER A 303 -9.84 16.26 10.74
CA SER A 303 -9.56 15.39 11.86
C SER A 303 -9.67 16.15 13.18
N THR A 304 -10.33 15.54 14.17
CA THR A 304 -10.33 15.99 15.56
C THR A 304 -9.74 14.90 16.46
N GLY A 305 -9.02 15.32 17.50
CA GLY A 305 -8.30 14.51 18.47
C GLY A 305 -6.93 15.13 18.79
N HIS A 306 -6.43 14.85 19.98
CA HIS A 306 -5.12 15.33 20.41
C HIS A 306 -4.03 14.32 20.13
N LYS A 307 -2.79 14.80 20.03
CA LYS A 307 -1.60 13.94 20.09
C LYS A 307 -1.43 13.42 21.53
N VAL A 308 -0.79 12.28 21.68
CA VAL A 308 -0.37 11.79 23.00
C VAL A 308 0.54 12.79 23.71
N SER A 309 1.46 13.44 22.97
CA SER A 309 2.36 14.47 23.50
C SER A 309 1.67 15.75 23.98
N ASP A 310 0.43 15.98 23.56
CA ASP A 310 -0.37 17.13 24.01
C ASP A 310 -0.94 16.92 25.43
N TYR A 311 -0.92 15.68 25.93
CA TYR A 311 -1.34 15.34 27.29
C TYR A 311 -0.30 15.78 28.29
N LYS A 312 -0.69 16.63 29.23
CA LYS A 312 0.13 17.15 30.32
C LYS A 312 -0.53 16.89 31.64
N VAL A 313 0.25 16.49 32.60
CA VAL A 313 -0.17 16.41 34.02
C VAL A 313 0.66 17.45 34.78
N ASP A 314 0.00 18.32 35.49
CA ASP A 314 0.66 19.28 36.34
C ASP A 314 1.32 18.55 37.53
N GLU A 315 2.61 18.75 37.73
CA GLU A 315 3.38 18.02 38.73
C GLU A 315 3.00 18.39 40.18
N TYR A 316 2.39 19.59 40.39
CA TYR A 316 2.03 20.08 41.71
C TYR A 316 0.57 19.80 42.05
N THR A 317 -0.33 19.92 41.11
CA THR A 317 -1.77 19.74 41.36
C THR A 317 -2.28 18.35 40.96
N GLY A 318 -1.54 17.62 40.12
CA GLY A 318 -1.97 16.34 39.55
C GLY A 318 -3.07 16.50 38.50
N GLU A 319 -3.44 17.73 38.11
CA GLU A 319 -4.48 17.96 37.12
C GLU A 319 -4.01 17.66 35.70
N ALA A 320 -4.81 16.91 34.96
CA ALA A 320 -4.56 16.59 33.56
C ALA A 320 -5.12 17.66 32.64
N SER A 321 -4.34 18.04 31.62
CA SER A 321 -4.75 19.02 30.63
C SER A 321 -4.28 18.62 29.23
N TRP A 322 -4.88 19.19 28.19
CA TRP A 322 -4.52 18.99 26.80
C TRP A 322 -3.98 20.29 26.22
N THR A 323 -2.78 20.23 25.63
CA THR A 323 -2.22 21.33 24.85
C THR A 323 -2.59 21.18 23.37
N GLY A 324 -2.51 22.29 22.61
CA GLY A 324 -2.85 22.28 21.19
C GLY A 324 -4.36 22.34 20.90
N THR A 325 -4.72 22.42 19.64
CA THR A 325 -6.12 22.61 19.22
C THR A 325 -6.88 21.29 19.01
N GLY A 326 -6.19 20.17 18.97
CA GLY A 326 -6.77 18.87 18.65
C GLY A 326 -7.45 18.81 17.28
N ARG A 327 -6.96 19.57 16.30
CA ARG A 327 -7.54 19.65 14.95
C ARG A 327 -6.47 19.62 13.88
N ALA A 328 -6.74 18.92 12.78
CA ALA A 328 -5.90 18.93 11.59
C ALA A 328 -6.77 18.85 10.33
N ASP A 329 -6.30 19.47 9.26
CA ASP A 329 -6.95 19.42 7.95
C ASP A 329 -5.91 19.13 6.87
N GLY A 330 -6.34 18.42 5.83
CA GLY A 330 -5.54 18.18 4.64
C GLY A 330 -6.39 18.30 3.39
N TRP A 331 -5.79 18.82 2.34
CA TRP A 331 -6.40 18.87 1.02
C TRP A 331 -5.34 18.67 -0.05
N TYR A 332 -5.66 17.88 -1.06
CA TYR A 332 -4.87 17.83 -2.26
C TYR A 332 -5.75 17.74 -3.51
N ALA A 333 -5.18 18.19 -4.61
CA ALA A 333 -5.68 17.93 -5.94
C ALA A 333 -4.54 17.52 -6.86
N THR A 334 -4.75 16.51 -7.68
CA THR A 334 -3.77 16.03 -8.65
C THR A 334 -4.43 15.76 -9.99
N VAL A 335 -3.72 16.08 -11.06
CA VAL A 335 -4.14 15.80 -12.44
C VAL A 335 -3.02 15.11 -13.19
N GLY A 336 -3.35 14.01 -13.86
CA GLY A 336 -2.47 13.26 -14.75
C GLY A 336 -2.85 13.52 -16.20
N ILE A 337 -1.97 14.16 -16.95
CA ILE A 337 -2.14 14.63 -18.32
C ILE A 337 -1.45 13.63 -19.25
N PRO A 338 -2.15 12.93 -20.15
CA PRO A 338 -1.52 12.06 -21.14
C PRO A 338 -0.79 12.93 -22.17
N CYS A 339 0.53 12.79 -22.24
CA CYS A 339 1.36 13.53 -23.20
C CYS A 339 1.68 12.68 -24.43
N THR A 340 2.08 11.43 -24.19
CA THR A 340 2.34 10.40 -25.22
C THR A 340 1.98 9.03 -24.66
N PRO A 341 1.97 7.94 -25.45
CA PRO A 341 1.69 6.59 -24.91
C PRO A 341 2.66 6.13 -23.80
N TRP A 342 3.87 6.68 -23.78
CA TRP A 342 4.90 6.35 -22.80
C TRP A 342 5.14 7.44 -21.75
N LEU A 343 4.51 8.62 -21.87
CA LEU A 343 4.70 9.77 -20.98
C LEU A 343 3.36 10.32 -20.49
N LYS A 344 3.16 10.34 -19.18
CA LYS A 344 2.06 11.00 -18.50
C LYS A 344 2.62 12.00 -17.48
N THR A 345 2.26 13.26 -17.57
CA THR A 345 2.73 14.28 -16.64
C THR A 345 1.69 14.53 -15.55
N TRP A 346 2.12 14.43 -14.30
CA TRP A 346 1.28 14.70 -13.14
C TRP A 346 1.62 16.05 -12.53
N LEU A 347 0.57 16.80 -12.23
CA LEU A 347 0.63 18.03 -11.43
C LEU A 347 -0.11 17.77 -10.13
N LYS A 348 0.42 18.28 -9.02
CA LYS A 348 -0.20 18.12 -7.70
C LYS A 348 -0.06 19.41 -6.88
N TYR A 349 -1.16 19.81 -6.29
CA TYR A 349 -1.19 20.73 -5.15
C TYR A 349 -1.55 19.94 -3.90
N ASP A 350 -0.85 20.19 -2.79
CA ASP A 350 -0.98 19.43 -1.55
C ASP A 350 -0.79 20.36 -0.35
N ALA A 351 -1.81 20.51 0.48
CA ALA A 351 -1.81 21.40 1.63
C ALA A 351 -2.24 20.66 2.90
N TYR A 352 -1.55 20.97 4.00
CA TYR A 352 -1.81 20.37 5.29
C TYR A 352 -1.57 21.36 6.44
N ARG A 353 -2.43 21.32 7.45
CA ARG A 353 -2.27 22.06 8.70
C ARG A 353 -2.63 21.17 9.89
N ASP A 354 -1.88 21.28 10.96
CA ASP A 354 -1.94 20.35 12.10
C ASP A 354 -2.48 20.94 13.41
N ASN A 355 -2.81 22.23 13.41
CA ASN A 355 -3.37 22.92 14.59
C ASN A 355 -4.65 23.72 14.29
N GLY A 356 -5.24 23.53 13.11
CA GLY A 356 -6.42 24.25 12.68
C GLY A 356 -6.18 25.75 12.36
N GLN A 357 -4.96 26.23 12.42
CA GLN A 357 -4.58 27.61 12.11
C GLN A 357 -3.87 27.72 10.77
N TRP A 358 -4.14 28.76 10.00
CA TRP A 358 -3.51 28.99 8.71
C TRP A 358 -1.98 29.18 8.80
N GLY A 359 -1.48 29.71 9.94
CA GLY A 359 -0.06 29.88 10.18
C GLY A 359 0.75 28.56 10.21
N SER A 360 0.11 27.43 10.45
CA SER A 360 0.76 26.11 10.44
C SER A 360 0.62 25.37 9.12
N ASN A 361 0.24 26.02 8.05
CA ASN A 361 0.04 25.41 6.75
C ASN A 361 1.38 25.10 6.06
N LYS A 362 1.51 23.87 5.57
CA LYS A 362 2.53 23.44 4.63
C LYS A 362 1.88 23.12 3.29
N SER A 363 2.29 23.81 2.23
CA SER A 363 1.82 23.61 0.87
C SER A 363 2.94 23.10 -0.02
N ILE A 364 2.64 22.15 -0.89
CA ILE A 364 3.59 21.56 -1.85
C ILE A 364 2.97 21.60 -3.23
N TYR A 365 3.71 22.12 -4.20
CA TYR A 365 3.38 22.14 -5.62
C TYR A 365 4.34 21.19 -6.32
N SER A 366 3.81 20.17 -6.99
CA SER A 366 4.64 19.15 -7.62
C SER A 366 4.38 19.05 -9.11
N VAL A 367 5.44 18.83 -9.86
CA VAL A 367 5.42 18.43 -11.27
C VAL A 367 6.21 17.12 -11.38
N CYS A 368 5.58 16.09 -11.94
CA CYS A 368 6.16 14.75 -12.05
C CYS A 368 5.84 14.13 -13.42
N PRO A 369 6.74 14.20 -14.40
CA PRO A 369 6.68 13.36 -15.59
C PRO A 369 6.87 11.89 -15.20
N VAL A 370 5.92 11.04 -15.56
CA VAL A 370 5.98 9.59 -15.42
C VAL A 370 6.34 9.00 -16.76
N ILE A 371 7.54 8.42 -16.86
CA ILE A 371 8.11 7.86 -18.06
C ILE A 371 8.02 6.34 -17.97
N ASN A 372 7.09 5.74 -18.71
CA ASN A 372 6.91 4.30 -18.78
C ASN A 372 7.76 3.73 -19.91
N LEU A 373 8.94 3.21 -19.63
CA LEU A 373 9.79 2.55 -20.61
C LEU A 373 9.29 1.14 -20.94
N HIS A 374 8.70 0.48 -19.95
CA HIS A 374 8.10 -0.84 -20.08
C HIS A 374 6.97 -0.99 -19.04
N LYS A 375 6.06 -1.93 -19.21
CA LYS A 375 5.01 -2.24 -18.21
C LYS A 375 5.54 -2.51 -16.80
N ASN A 376 6.83 -2.89 -16.69
CA ASN A 376 7.53 -3.25 -15.46
C ASN A 376 8.64 -2.25 -15.06
N LEU A 377 8.89 -1.21 -15.87
CA LEU A 377 9.96 -0.24 -15.63
C LEU A 377 9.45 1.18 -15.86
N MET A 378 9.55 2.00 -14.84
CA MET A 378 9.07 3.38 -14.84
C MET A 378 10.07 4.30 -14.16
N PHE A 379 10.25 5.51 -14.69
CA PHE A 379 11.02 6.59 -14.10
C PHE A 379 10.12 7.77 -13.77
N GLN A 380 10.35 8.39 -12.62
CA GLN A 380 9.58 9.53 -12.12
C GLN A 380 10.54 10.63 -11.63
N PRO A 381 11.07 11.47 -12.52
CA PRO A 381 11.67 12.73 -12.07
C PRO A 381 10.57 13.66 -11.54
N GLN A 382 10.78 14.28 -10.39
CA GLN A 382 9.82 15.16 -9.74
C GLN A 382 10.49 16.39 -9.18
N ILE A 383 9.84 17.52 -9.33
CA ILE A 383 10.20 18.78 -8.69
C ILE A 383 9.05 19.18 -7.77
N ASN A 384 9.38 19.47 -6.51
CA ASN A 384 8.47 19.99 -5.51
C ASN A 384 8.91 21.41 -5.14
N TYR A 385 8.01 22.36 -5.25
CA TYR A 385 8.15 23.65 -4.57
C TYR A 385 7.37 23.60 -3.27
N VAL A 386 8.05 23.80 -2.15
CA VAL A 386 7.49 23.71 -0.81
C VAL A 386 7.40 25.08 -0.18
N HIS A 387 6.23 25.40 0.35
CA HIS A 387 6.00 26.56 1.22
C HIS A 387 5.57 26.04 2.59
N ASP A 388 6.48 26.12 3.57
CA ASP A 388 6.28 25.62 4.93
C ASP A 388 6.29 26.75 5.95
N ARG A 389 5.12 27.23 6.32
CA ARG A 389 4.96 28.31 7.29
C ARG A 389 5.38 27.95 8.71
N ASN A 390 5.61 26.65 8.99
CA ASN A 390 6.17 26.23 10.27
C ASN A 390 7.69 26.41 10.33
N SER A 391 8.36 26.60 9.19
CA SER A 391 9.79 26.87 9.12
C SER A 391 10.04 28.36 9.25
N VAL A 392 10.76 28.77 10.29
CA VAL A 392 11.08 30.17 10.56
C VAL A 392 12.26 30.66 9.70
N SER A 393 13.26 29.79 9.51
CA SER A 393 14.51 30.15 8.83
C SER A 393 14.44 30.04 7.31
N ASP A 394 13.73 29.05 6.79
CA ASP A 394 13.60 28.81 5.36
C ASP A 394 12.20 28.25 5.05
N PRO A 395 11.21 29.14 4.87
CA PRO A 395 9.83 28.73 4.59
C PRO A 395 9.61 28.27 3.15
N ASN A 396 10.52 28.60 2.22
CA ASN A 396 10.37 28.30 0.80
C ASN A 396 11.60 27.57 0.28
N TYR A 397 11.39 26.35 -0.19
CA TYR A 397 12.48 25.57 -0.76
C TYR A 397 12.00 24.67 -1.89
N THR A 398 12.95 24.11 -2.62
CA THR A 398 12.69 23.17 -3.72
C THR A 398 13.31 21.83 -3.40
N GLU A 399 12.59 20.78 -3.72
CA GLU A 399 13.08 19.41 -3.67
C GLU A 399 13.10 18.84 -5.08
N PHE A 400 14.15 18.11 -5.42
CA PHE A 400 14.23 17.29 -6.61
C PHE A 400 14.25 15.81 -6.19
N TRP A 401 13.41 15.00 -6.82
CA TRP A 401 13.40 13.55 -6.65
C TRP A 401 13.52 12.87 -8.00
N LEU A 402 14.26 11.79 -8.05
CA LEU A 402 14.26 10.85 -9.18
C LEU A 402 13.97 9.47 -8.61
N GLU A 403 12.84 8.91 -8.98
CA GLU A 403 12.46 7.57 -8.55
C GLU A 403 12.47 6.61 -9.73
N THR A 404 13.01 5.41 -9.49
CA THR A 404 13.02 4.29 -10.42
C THR A 404 12.18 3.17 -9.85
N TYR A 405 11.21 2.71 -10.61
CA TYR A 405 10.28 1.67 -10.24
C TYR A 405 10.49 0.43 -11.11
N VAL A 406 10.74 -0.70 -10.49
CA VAL A 406 10.86 -2.00 -11.15
C VAL A 406 9.85 -2.95 -10.52
N ARG A 407 9.03 -3.63 -11.36
CA ARG A 407 8.02 -4.61 -10.93
C ARG A 407 8.29 -5.96 -11.60
N PHE A 408 8.08 -7.05 -10.89
CA PHE A 408 8.26 -8.43 -11.34
C PHE A 408 7.18 -9.36 -10.80
#